data_88b408464051d58c4c264d63bf25de1d
#
_entry.id   88b408464051d58c4c264d63bf25de1d
#
_cell.length_a   1.000
_cell.length_b   1.000
_cell.length_c   1.000
_cell.angle_alpha   90.00
_cell.angle_beta   90.00
_cell.angle_gamma   90.00
#
_symmetry.space_group_name_H-M   'P 1'
#
loop_
_entity.id
_entity.type
_entity.pdbx_description
1 polymer ?
#
loop_
_entity_poly.entity_id
_entity_poly.type
_entity_poly.pdbx_seq_one_letter_code
_entity_poly.pdbx_strand_id
1 'polypeptide(L)'
;MPVNVMLNHNYVMAEGGTGVRALLAAHMYLSSKAYATGGNGTENWKFIYETMDAGAEEIEQLQKLVRLDEESGFCNPHYSFHFCRLAEKVKEKLAGDNTMSLEKIAPEWYRNGLLLTKEELERDLLGGYYRDLTLGSVISAAAMQCALETVEDRNAGFRAIANDVVASNNTYETRVVMVGSGIGGEGRTNLCTHPAMLRKLCVERVMKDLRMEQKQAKAYVEQNLKIAVIMTGSAFRFPAMNGLDQDVAGLVAGTLRNFPEDSAEAVNLFYLLEHDQCPVQAT
;
A
#
# COMPACT_ATOMS: atom_id res chain seq x y z
N MET A 1 3.80 -20.82 -34.41
CA MET A 1 3.31 -21.01 -33.04
C MET A 1 2.99 -19.62 -32.52
N PRO A 2 1.81 -19.33 -31.96
CA PRO A 2 1.58 -18.04 -31.34
C PRO A 2 2.57 -17.91 -30.17
N VAL A 3 3.36 -16.86 -30.19
CA VAL A 3 4.18 -16.47 -29.07
C VAL A 3 3.18 -16.15 -27.95
N ASN A 4 3.12 -16.99 -26.90
CA ASN A 4 2.40 -16.64 -25.68
C ASN A 4 3.14 -15.45 -25.09
N VAL A 5 2.69 -14.25 -25.41
CA VAL A 5 3.16 -13.04 -24.76
C VAL A 5 2.64 -13.12 -23.32
N MET A 6 3.52 -13.47 -22.40
CA MET A 6 3.15 -13.46 -20.99
C MET A 6 2.93 -12.02 -20.56
N LEU A 7 1.76 -11.79 -19.97
CA LEU A 7 1.33 -10.46 -19.54
C LEU A 7 2.04 -10.10 -18.23
N ASN A 8 2.66 -8.93 -18.16
CA ASN A 8 3.17 -8.41 -16.90
C ASN A 8 2.01 -8.23 -15.90
N HIS A 9 2.29 -8.49 -14.63
CA HIS A 9 1.35 -8.27 -13.56
C HIS A 9 1.66 -6.91 -12.92
N ASN A 10 0.71 -5.99 -13.03
CA ASN A 10 0.84 -4.64 -12.51
C ASN A 10 -0.10 -4.44 -11.32
N TYR A 11 0.44 -3.89 -10.25
CA TYR A 11 -0.27 -3.59 -9.03
C TYR A 11 -0.22 -2.10 -8.75
N VAL A 12 -1.35 -1.52 -8.39
CA VAL A 12 -1.46 -0.16 -7.85
C VAL A 12 -1.94 -0.28 -6.42
N MET A 13 -1.08 0.03 -5.47
CA MET A 13 -1.38 0.01 -4.04
C MET A 13 -1.62 1.42 -3.56
N ALA A 14 -2.83 1.68 -3.08
CA ALA A 14 -3.18 2.94 -2.46
C ALA A 14 -2.78 2.93 -0.98
N GLU A 15 -2.01 3.92 -0.57
CA GLU A 15 -1.57 4.11 0.80
C GLU A 15 -2.26 5.33 1.41
N GLY A 16 -3.30 5.08 2.20
CA GLY A 16 -4.16 6.11 2.77
C GLY A 16 -5.05 6.83 1.76
N GLY A 17 -5.86 7.80 2.21
CA GLY A 17 -6.88 8.46 1.40
C GLY A 17 -6.36 9.19 0.14
N THR A 18 -5.14 9.70 0.16
CA THR A 18 -4.51 10.29 -1.05
C THR A 18 -4.20 9.20 -2.08
N GLY A 19 -3.70 8.06 -1.63
CA GLY A 19 -3.45 6.89 -2.47
C GLY A 19 -4.72 6.41 -3.16
N VAL A 20 -5.84 6.37 -2.45
CA VAL A 20 -7.16 6.01 -3.01
C VAL A 20 -7.56 6.90 -4.17
N ARG A 21 -7.39 8.22 -4.04
CA ARG A 21 -7.69 9.17 -5.12
C ARG A 21 -6.81 8.93 -6.36
N ALA A 22 -5.53 8.65 -6.14
CA ALA A 22 -4.61 8.30 -7.22
C ALA A 22 -4.97 6.95 -7.87
N LEU A 23 -5.36 5.96 -7.07
CA LEU A 23 -5.86 4.67 -7.55
C LEU A 23 -7.10 4.83 -8.42
N LEU A 24 -8.07 5.64 -7.99
CA LEU A 24 -9.26 5.96 -8.78
C LEU A 24 -8.91 6.61 -10.11
N ALA A 25 -8.01 7.60 -10.09
CA ALA A 25 -7.55 8.27 -11.30
C ALA A 25 -6.82 7.31 -12.25
N ALA A 26 -5.97 6.44 -11.72
CA ALA A 26 -5.29 5.41 -12.51
C ALA A 26 -6.27 4.43 -13.15
N HIS A 27 -7.25 3.96 -12.37
CA HIS A 27 -8.31 3.08 -12.89
C HIS A 27 -9.10 3.75 -14.00
N MET A 28 -9.58 4.98 -13.79
CA MET A 28 -10.34 5.73 -14.81
C MET A 28 -9.52 5.95 -16.09
N TYR A 29 -8.23 6.30 -15.95
CA TYR A 29 -7.35 6.49 -17.10
C TYR A 29 -7.14 5.20 -17.88
N LEU A 30 -6.84 4.11 -17.19
CA LEU A 30 -6.57 2.80 -17.79
C LEU A 30 -7.85 2.23 -18.45
N SER A 31 -9.01 2.39 -17.82
CA SER A 31 -10.29 1.97 -18.35
C SER A 31 -10.63 2.75 -19.63
N SER A 32 -10.43 4.07 -19.64
CA SER A 32 -10.66 4.90 -20.83
C SER A 32 -9.72 4.54 -21.97
N LYS A 33 -8.45 4.25 -21.70
CA LYS A 33 -7.47 3.84 -22.69
C LYS A 33 -7.77 2.44 -23.25
N ALA A 34 -8.13 1.50 -22.39
CA ALA A 34 -8.53 0.16 -22.81
C ALA A 34 -9.75 0.20 -23.70
N TYR A 35 -10.73 1.06 -23.41
CA TYR A 35 -11.89 1.30 -24.25
C TYR A 35 -11.49 1.87 -25.61
N ALA A 36 -10.64 2.90 -25.65
CA ALA A 36 -10.18 3.53 -26.88
C ALA A 36 -9.35 2.59 -27.78
N THR A 37 -8.65 1.63 -27.21
CA THR A 37 -7.82 0.65 -27.93
C THR A 37 -8.53 -0.66 -28.26
N GLY A 38 -9.84 -0.77 -28.01
CA GLY A 38 -10.60 -2.00 -28.23
C GLY A 38 -10.30 -3.11 -27.23
N GLY A 39 -9.80 -2.77 -26.05
CA GLY A 39 -9.62 -3.71 -24.95
C GLY A 39 -8.43 -4.68 -25.08
N ASN A 40 -7.58 -4.53 -26.06
CA ASN A 40 -6.39 -5.37 -26.25
C ASN A 40 -5.24 -4.94 -25.32
N GLY A 41 -5.55 -4.68 -24.05
CA GLY A 41 -4.53 -4.50 -23.01
C GLY A 41 -3.72 -5.80 -22.87
N THR A 42 -2.40 -5.68 -23.03
CA THR A 42 -1.48 -6.81 -22.90
C THR A 42 -0.99 -7.00 -21.45
N GLU A 43 -1.65 -6.37 -20.50
CA GLU A 43 -1.18 -6.33 -19.11
C GLU A 43 -2.34 -6.55 -18.15
N ASN A 44 -2.08 -7.34 -17.10
CA ASN A 44 -3.01 -7.49 -15.99
C ASN A 44 -2.78 -6.37 -14.96
N TRP A 45 -3.87 -5.80 -14.44
CA TRP A 45 -3.84 -4.75 -13.44
C TRP A 45 -4.63 -5.16 -12.21
N LYS A 46 -4.05 -4.97 -11.03
CA LYS A 46 -4.71 -5.17 -9.76
C LYS A 46 -4.60 -3.90 -8.91
N PHE A 47 -5.75 -3.44 -8.47
CA PHE A 47 -5.88 -2.25 -7.63
C PHE A 47 -6.12 -2.69 -6.20
N ILE A 48 -5.23 -2.27 -5.29
CA ILE A 48 -5.23 -2.71 -3.89
C ILE A 48 -5.38 -1.49 -2.97
N TYR A 49 -6.31 -1.57 -2.05
CA TYR A 49 -6.39 -0.67 -0.90
C TYR A 49 -6.66 -1.48 0.36
N GLU A 50 -5.72 -1.49 1.26
CA GLU A 50 -5.81 -2.11 2.59
C GLU A 50 -5.57 -1.02 3.64
N THR A 51 -6.46 -0.87 4.62
CA THR A 51 -6.38 0.18 5.64
C THR A 51 -6.74 -0.33 7.03
N MET A 52 -6.08 0.23 8.04
CA MET A 52 -6.46 0.06 9.45
C MET A 52 -7.54 1.03 9.90
N ASP A 53 -7.83 2.08 9.12
CA ASP A 53 -8.89 3.03 9.45
C ASP A 53 -10.27 2.38 9.29
N ALA A 54 -10.94 2.14 10.40
CA ALA A 54 -12.29 1.58 10.42
C ALA A 54 -13.34 2.55 9.85
N GLY A 55 -13.05 3.85 9.85
CA GLY A 55 -13.89 4.90 9.31
C GLY A 55 -13.66 5.23 7.84
N ALA A 56 -12.83 4.44 7.13
CA ALA A 56 -12.51 4.70 5.73
C ALA A 56 -13.73 4.52 4.81
N GLU A 57 -14.49 5.58 4.63
CA GLU A 57 -15.66 5.61 3.72
C GLU A 57 -15.25 5.41 2.25
N GLU A 58 -14.01 5.67 1.93
CA GLU A 58 -13.44 5.49 0.59
C GLU A 58 -13.58 4.06 0.08
N ILE A 59 -13.55 3.06 0.95
CA ILE A 59 -13.75 1.65 0.53
C ILE A 59 -15.14 1.46 -0.05
N GLU A 60 -16.17 2.02 0.55
CA GLU A 60 -17.54 1.90 0.05
C GLU A 60 -17.71 2.61 -1.30
N GLN A 61 -17.06 3.76 -1.46
CA GLN A 61 -17.04 4.49 -2.73
C GLN A 61 -16.33 3.69 -3.83
N LEU A 62 -15.18 3.08 -3.52
CA LEU A 62 -14.45 2.22 -4.44
C LEU A 62 -15.28 0.98 -4.85
N GLN A 63 -15.90 0.31 -3.88
CA GLN A 63 -16.76 -0.84 -4.15
C GLN A 63 -17.96 -0.48 -5.03
N LYS A 64 -18.54 0.69 -4.80
CA LYS A 64 -19.64 1.21 -5.63
C LYS A 64 -19.19 1.48 -7.05
N LEU A 65 -18.00 2.03 -7.24
CA LEU A 65 -17.43 2.27 -8.56
C LEU A 65 -17.23 0.95 -9.31
N VAL A 66 -16.65 -0.06 -8.68
CA VAL A 66 -16.46 -1.38 -9.29
C VAL A 66 -17.79 -2.00 -9.73
N ARG A 67 -18.82 -1.92 -8.89
CA ARG A 67 -20.16 -2.40 -9.28
C ARG A 67 -20.74 -1.66 -10.48
N LEU A 68 -20.54 -0.34 -10.55
CA LEU A 68 -20.99 0.44 -11.70
C LEU A 68 -20.27 0.05 -12.99
N ASP A 69 -18.97 -0.25 -12.91
CA ASP A 69 -18.21 -0.76 -14.06
C ASP A 69 -18.75 -2.13 -14.52
N GLU A 70 -19.03 -3.04 -13.57
CA GLU A 70 -19.62 -4.35 -13.85
C GLU A 70 -21.00 -4.23 -14.51
N GLU A 71 -21.88 -3.40 -13.96
CA GLU A 71 -23.25 -3.17 -14.45
C GLU A 71 -23.26 -2.50 -15.82
N SER A 72 -22.30 -1.64 -16.11
CA SER A 72 -22.22 -0.94 -17.41
C SER A 72 -21.54 -1.76 -18.50
N GLY A 73 -21.02 -2.94 -18.18
CA GLY A 73 -20.30 -3.79 -19.13
C GLY A 73 -18.93 -3.25 -19.55
N PHE A 74 -18.41 -2.26 -18.83
CA PHE A 74 -17.05 -1.71 -19.05
C PHE A 74 -15.95 -2.52 -18.35
N CYS A 75 -16.30 -3.63 -17.72
CA CYS A 75 -15.32 -4.50 -17.06
C CYS A 75 -14.26 -5.00 -18.02
N ASN A 76 -13.03 -4.62 -17.78
CA ASN A 76 -11.89 -5.21 -18.44
C ASN A 76 -11.53 -6.52 -17.70
N PRO A 77 -11.51 -7.69 -18.37
CA PRO A 77 -11.18 -8.97 -17.74
C PRO A 77 -9.75 -9.02 -17.17
N HIS A 78 -8.91 -8.08 -17.56
CA HIS A 78 -7.54 -7.95 -17.06
C HIS A 78 -7.42 -7.06 -15.82
N TYR A 79 -8.53 -6.49 -15.31
CA TYR A 79 -8.55 -5.69 -14.09
C TYR A 79 -9.16 -6.49 -12.94
N SER A 80 -8.54 -6.35 -11.78
CA SER A 80 -9.07 -6.89 -10.54
C SER A 80 -8.86 -5.91 -9.39
N PHE A 81 -9.70 -6.02 -8.37
CA PHE A 81 -9.72 -5.10 -7.24
C PHE A 81 -9.68 -5.87 -5.93
N HIS A 82 -8.94 -5.34 -4.98
CA HIS A 82 -8.91 -5.83 -3.61
C HIS A 82 -8.96 -4.65 -2.65
N PHE A 83 -10.08 -4.51 -1.94
CA PHE A 83 -10.29 -3.47 -0.96
C PHE A 83 -10.64 -4.10 0.38
N CYS A 84 -9.84 -3.83 1.41
CA CYS A 84 -10.00 -4.46 2.71
C CYS A 84 -9.74 -3.48 3.85
N ARG A 85 -10.62 -3.49 4.84
CA ARG A 85 -10.37 -2.90 6.15
C ARG A 85 -9.63 -3.92 7.01
N LEU A 86 -8.35 -3.72 7.20
CA LEU A 86 -7.51 -4.62 8.01
C LEU A 86 -7.99 -4.66 9.46
N ALA A 87 -8.46 -3.52 9.98
CA ALA A 87 -9.00 -3.42 11.32
C ALA A 87 -10.11 -4.43 11.61
N GLU A 88 -11.01 -4.65 10.65
CA GLU A 88 -12.09 -5.63 10.79
C GLU A 88 -11.56 -7.05 10.92
N LYS A 89 -10.57 -7.42 10.08
CA LYS A 89 -9.95 -8.74 10.10
C LYS A 89 -9.17 -9.01 11.39
N VAL A 90 -8.42 -8.00 11.83
CA VAL A 90 -7.69 -8.07 13.10
C VAL A 90 -8.65 -8.19 14.28
N LYS A 91 -9.77 -7.44 14.25
CA LYS A 91 -10.81 -7.50 15.26
C LYS A 91 -11.50 -8.86 15.35
N GLU A 92 -11.82 -9.47 14.22
CA GLU A 92 -12.37 -10.83 14.15
C GLU A 92 -11.42 -11.83 14.84
N LYS A 93 -10.11 -11.73 14.60
CA LYS A 93 -9.10 -12.58 15.25
C LYS A 93 -9.05 -12.38 16.76
N LEU A 94 -9.23 -11.17 17.23
CA LEU A 94 -9.15 -10.81 18.65
C LEU A 94 -10.47 -11.03 19.42
N ALA A 95 -11.47 -11.65 18.79
CA ALA A 95 -12.71 -12.15 19.41
C ALA A 95 -13.44 -11.14 20.30
N GLY A 96 -14.06 -10.12 19.72
CA GLY A 96 -15.11 -9.35 20.39
C GLY A 96 -14.64 -8.16 21.22
N ASP A 97 -13.38 -7.79 21.18
CA ASP A 97 -12.89 -6.58 21.82
C ASP A 97 -13.12 -5.36 20.90
N ASN A 98 -13.76 -4.32 21.43
CA ASN A 98 -14.06 -3.12 20.67
C ASN A 98 -12.89 -2.14 20.55
N THR A 99 -11.85 -2.31 21.35
CA THR A 99 -10.60 -1.54 21.32
C THR A 99 -9.46 -2.42 20.82
N MET A 100 -8.78 -1.99 19.78
CA MET A 100 -7.55 -2.61 19.32
C MET A 100 -6.37 -1.73 19.72
N SER A 101 -5.65 -2.18 20.74
CA SER A 101 -4.36 -1.60 21.09
C SER A 101 -3.22 -2.42 20.49
N LEU A 102 -2.06 -1.81 20.37
CA LEU A 102 -0.86 -2.49 19.88
C LEU A 102 -0.52 -3.74 20.70
N GLU A 103 -0.74 -3.70 22.01
CA GLU A 103 -0.54 -4.85 22.90
C GLU A 103 -1.37 -6.07 22.48
N LYS A 104 -2.60 -5.87 22.00
CA LYS A 104 -3.48 -6.96 21.56
C LYS A 104 -3.18 -7.45 20.16
N ILE A 105 -2.72 -6.57 19.28
CA ILE A 105 -2.39 -6.92 17.90
C ILE A 105 -1.07 -7.69 17.85
N ALA A 106 -0.06 -7.20 18.55
CA ALA A 106 1.28 -7.74 18.53
C ALA A 106 1.95 -7.61 19.90
N PRO A 107 1.66 -8.52 20.85
CA PRO A 107 2.20 -8.46 22.21
C PRO A 107 3.74 -8.43 22.30
N GLU A 108 4.42 -9.04 21.32
CA GLU A 108 5.87 -9.01 21.23
C GLU A 108 6.40 -7.60 20.93
N TRP A 109 5.70 -6.81 20.14
CA TRP A 109 6.06 -5.42 19.85
C TRP A 109 5.85 -4.53 21.08
N TYR A 110 4.79 -4.81 21.83
CA TYR A 110 4.55 -4.15 23.11
C TYR A 110 5.70 -4.38 24.10
N ARG A 111 6.15 -5.62 24.23
CA ARG A 111 7.26 -5.98 25.12
C ARG A 111 8.58 -5.38 24.71
N ASN A 112 8.82 -5.25 23.42
CA ASN A 112 10.01 -4.66 22.83
C ASN A 112 9.87 -3.14 22.64
N GLY A 113 8.80 -2.54 23.12
CA GLY A 113 8.39 -1.15 22.91
C GLY A 113 9.28 -0.09 23.54
N LEU A 114 10.59 -0.26 23.46
CA LEU A 114 11.58 0.73 23.89
C LEU A 114 11.46 2.08 23.16
N LEU A 115 10.70 2.12 22.06
CA LEU A 115 10.52 3.31 21.21
C LEU A 115 9.16 3.97 21.39
N LEU A 116 8.21 3.34 22.06
CA LEU A 116 6.86 3.85 22.27
C LEU A 116 6.61 4.19 23.72
N THR A 117 5.94 5.29 23.95
CA THR A 117 5.47 5.67 25.30
C THR A 117 4.30 4.78 25.70
N LYS A 118 4.02 4.71 27.01
CA LYS A 118 2.87 3.97 27.52
C LYS A 118 1.56 4.48 26.93
N GLU A 119 1.42 5.79 26.76
CA GLU A 119 0.25 6.41 26.18
C GLU A 119 0.04 6.03 24.70
N GLU A 120 1.11 5.93 23.91
CA GLU A 120 1.05 5.47 22.51
C GLU A 120 0.65 4.00 22.41
N LEU A 121 1.15 3.16 23.32
CA LEU A 121 0.82 1.73 23.35
C LEU A 121 -0.65 1.45 23.73
N GLU A 122 -1.26 2.35 24.51
CA GLU A 122 -2.66 2.23 24.94
C GLU A 122 -3.66 2.85 23.94
N ARG A 123 -3.19 3.48 22.86
CA ARG A 123 -4.09 4.11 21.86
C ARG A 123 -4.95 3.08 21.13
N ASP A 124 -6.17 3.50 20.85
CA ASP A 124 -7.07 2.75 19.98
C ASP A 124 -6.62 2.84 18.52
N LEU A 125 -6.27 1.72 17.91
CA LEU A 125 -5.77 1.66 16.54
C LEU A 125 -6.88 1.75 15.49
N LEU A 126 -8.15 1.71 15.86
CA LEU A 126 -9.26 1.91 14.93
C LEU A 126 -9.34 3.33 14.37
N GLY A 127 -8.71 4.30 15.04
CA GLY A 127 -8.63 5.69 14.60
C GLY A 127 -7.50 5.99 13.61
N GLY A 128 -6.83 4.98 13.08
CA GLY A 128 -5.71 5.14 12.14
C GLY A 128 -4.36 5.40 12.81
N TYR A 129 -3.41 5.97 12.09
CA TYR A 129 -1.99 6.07 12.50
C TYR A 129 -1.62 7.41 13.15
N TYR A 130 -2.59 8.24 13.50
CA TYR A 130 -2.42 9.49 14.26
C TYR A 130 -1.35 10.47 13.71
N ARG A 131 -0.96 10.34 12.45
CA ARG A 131 0.13 11.11 11.81
C ARG A 131 1.48 10.98 12.51
N ASP A 132 1.67 9.97 13.32
CA ASP A 132 2.91 9.64 14.00
C ASP A 132 3.66 8.58 13.21
N LEU A 133 4.85 8.92 12.70
CA LEU A 133 5.60 7.99 11.85
C LEU A 133 6.14 6.80 12.64
N THR A 134 6.61 7.03 13.87
CA THR A 134 7.19 5.97 14.71
C THR A 134 6.10 4.99 15.14
N LEU A 135 5.05 5.49 15.76
CA LEU A 135 3.89 4.70 16.15
C LEU A 135 3.26 4.02 14.92
N GLY A 136 3.05 4.79 13.85
CA GLY A 136 2.48 4.28 12.61
C GLY A 136 3.29 3.14 12.00
N SER A 137 4.62 3.21 12.02
CA SER A 137 5.48 2.15 11.47
C SER A 137 5.32 0.84 12.26
N VAL A 138 5.23 0.92 13.58
CA VAL A 138 4.99 -0.25 14.43
C VAL A 138 3.58 -0.81 14.20
N ILE A 139 2.56 0.05 14.14
CA ILE A 139 1.18 -0.34 13.84
C ILE A 139 1.09 -1.02 12.47
N SER A 140 1.68 -0.41 11.44
CA SER A 140 1.68 -0.94 10.08
C SER A 140 2.30 -2.33 10.01
N ALA A 141 3.45 -2.52 10.63
CA ALA A 141 4.13 -3.81 10.68
C ALA A 141 3.28 -4.87 11.42
N ALA A 142 2.75 -4.54 12.59
CA ALA A 142 1.93 -5.44 13.39
C ALA A 142 0.61 -5.79 12.67
N ALA A 143 -0.04 -4.81 12.08
CA ALA A 143 -1.29 -5.00 11.32
C ALA A 143 -1.06 -5.88 10.09
N MET A 144 0.02 -5.65 9.36
CA MET A 144 0.37 -6.46 8.18
C MET A 144 0.68 -7.91 8.58
N GLN A 145 1.45 -8.13 9.65
CA GLN A 145 1.71 -9.48 10.15
C GLN A 145 0.40 -10.17 10.52
N CYS A 146 -0.47 -9.51 11.27
CA CYS A 146 -1.76 -10.05 11.66
C CYS A 146 -2.64 -10.33 10.44
N ALA A 147 -2.69 -9.45 9.45
CA ALA A 147 -3.44 -9.67 8.21
C ALA A 147 -2.91 -10.87 7.42
N LEU A 148 -1.59 -11.03 7.32
CA LEU A 148 -0.96 -12.17 6.66
C LEU A 148 -1.27 -13.50 7.36
N GLU A 149 -1.44 -13.51 8.66
CA GLU A 149 -1.79 -14.72 9.42
C GLU A 149 -3.27 -15.07 9.34
N THR A 150 -4.14 -14.05 9.33
CA THR A 150 -5.61 -14.23 9.45
C THR A 150 -6.34 -14.29 8.12
N VAL A 151 -5.82 -13.66 7.07
CA VAL A 151 -6.46 -13.63 5.76
C VAL A 151 -6.06 -14.88 4.98
N GLU A 152 -6.97 -15.86 4.88
CA GLU A 152 -6.76 -17.09 4.10
C GLU A 152 -6.80 -16.84 2.59
N ASP A 153 -7.32 -15.70 2.13
CA ASP A 153 -7.40 -15.37 0.71
C ASP A 153 -6.01 -15.23 0.08
N ARG A 154 -5.66 -16.21 -0.74
CA ARG A 154 -4.38 -16.24 -1.47
C ARG A 154 -4.23 -15.09 -2.45
N ASN A 155 -5.32 -14.41 -2.78
CA ASN A 155 -5.36 -13.31 -3.75
C ASN A 155 -5.34 -11.93 -3.07
N ALA A 156 -5.24 -11.87 -1.75
CA ALA A 156 -5.27 -10.62 -1.01
C ALA A 156 -3.90 -9.94 -0.95
N GLY A 157 -3.88 -8.65 -1.21
CA GLY A 157 -2.78 -7.73 -0.95
C GLY A 157 -1.38 -8.26 -1.28
N PHE A 158 -0.49 -8.20 -0.34
CA PHE A 158 0.90 -8.63 -0.49
C PHE A 158 1.06 -10.11 -0.85
N ARG A 159 0.13 -10.98 -0.43
CA ARG A 159 0.17 -12.40 -0.81
C ARG A 159 -0.03 -12.61 -2.30
N ALA A 160 -0.94 -11.88 -2.91
CA ALA A 160 -1.16 -11.96 -4.34
C ALA A 160 0.10 -11.58 -5.11
N ILE A 161 0.75 -10.49 -4.70
CA ILE A 161 2.01 -10.04 -5.28
C ILE A 161 3.10 -11.11 -5.13
N ALA A 162 3.26 -11.65 -3.91
CA ALA A 162 4.26 -12.68 -3.65
C ALA A 162 4.00 -13.98 -4.44
N ASN A 163 2.74 -14.38 -4.61
CA ASN A 163 2.38 -15.53 -5.43
C ASN A 163 2.72 -15.30 -6.91
N ASP A 164 2.47 -14.10 -7.44
CA ASP A 164 2.80 -13.77 -8.82
C ASP A 164 4.32 -13.71 -9.04
N VAL A 165 5.08 -13.20 -8.07
CA VAL A 165 6.55 -13.23 -8.13
C VAL A 165 7.07 -14.66 -8.19
N VAL A 166 6.54 -15.57 -7.36
CA VAL A 166 6.91 -17.00 -7.40
C VAL A 166 6.51 -17.62 -8.74
N ALA A 167 5.32 -17.33 -9.24
CA ALA A 167 4.78 -17.90 -10.46
C ALA A 167 5.45 -17.36 -11.73
N SER A 168 6.17 -16.23 -11.65
CA SER A 168 6.79 -15.59 -12.81
C SER A 168 7.77 -16.48 -13.55
N ASN A 169 8.52 -17.29 -12.82
CA ASN A 169 9.56 -18.18 -13.36
C ASN A 169 10.45 -17.49 -14.42
N ASN A 170 10.79 -16.24 -14.19
CA ASN A 170 11.55 -15.37 -15.10
C ASN A 170 10.90 -15.13 -16.48
N THR A 171 9.60 -15.30 -16.59
CA THR A 171 8.87 -15.14 -17.86
C THR A 171 8.15 -13.81 -17.96
N TYR A 172 7.83 -13.19 -16.83
CA TYR A 172 7.23 -11.84 -16.74
C TYR A 172 7.70 -11.13 -15.47
N GLU A 173 7.50 -9.82 -15.43
CA GLU A 173 7.77 -9.00 -14.24
C GLU A 173 6.48 -8.72 -13.47
N THR A 174 6.58 -8.76 -12.14
CA THR A 174 5.58 -8.23 -11.23
C THR A 174 5.97 -6.79 -10.87
N ARG A 175 5.12 -5.83 -11.21
CA ARG A 175 5.36 -4.41 -11.00
C ARG A 175 4.38 -3.87 -9.97
N VAL A 176 4.88 -3.17 -8.99
CA VAL A 176 4.07 -2.60 -7.90
C VAL A 176 4.32 -1.10 -7.83
N VAL A 177 3.25 -0.33 -7.90
CA VAL A 177 3.27 1.12 -7.67
C VAL A 177 2.55 1.40 -6.36
N MET A 178 3.27 1.87 -5.35
CA MET A 178 2.70 2.30 -4.08
C MET A 178 2.52 3.81 -4.11
N VAL A 179 1.30 4.27 -3.87
CA VAL A 179 0.94 5.69 -4.00
C VAL A 179 0.33 6.20 -2.71
N GLY A 180 0.86 7.28 -2.16
CA GLY A 180 0.34 7.89 -0.95
C GLY A 180 0.85 9.30 -0.70
N SER A 181 0.48 9.86 0.45
CA SER A 181 0.93 11.19 0.86
C SER A 181 2.03 11.11 1.91
N GLY A 182 3.05 11.97 1.77
CA GLY A 182 4.07 12.19 2.80
C GLY A 182 3.57 12.95 4.04
N ILE A 183 2.28 13.32 4.08
CA ILE A 183 1.68 14.13 5.14
C ILE A 183 0.71 13.32 5.99
N GLY A 184 -0.10 12.45 5.36
CA GLY A 184 -1.10 11.64 6.03
C GLY A 184 -0.47 10.55 6.91
N GLY A 185 -1.13 10.13 7.97
CA GLY A 185 -0.60 9.11 8.89
C GLY A 185 -0.33 7.79 8.19
N GLU A 186 -1.35 7.19 7.58
CA GLU A 186 -1.26 5.89 6.92
C GLU A 186 -0.36 5.93 5.68
N GLY A 187 -0.60 6.87 4.76
CA GLY A 187 0.19 6.96 3.52
C GLY A 187 1.66 7.16 3.78
N ARG A 188 2.00 8.12 4.66
CA ARG A 188 3.37 8.41 5.07
C ARG A 188 4.07 7.19 5.66
N THR A 189 3.39 6.47 6.56
CA THR A 189 3.93 5.32 7.26
C THR A 189 4.11 4.13 6.31
N ASN A 190 3.07 3.80 5.57
CA ASN A 190 3.08 2.63 4.70
C ASN A 190 4.08 2.77 3.55
N LEU A 191 4.21 3.97 2.96
CA LEU A 191 5.25 4.20 1.95
C LEU A 191 6.67 3.99 2.50
N CYS A 192 6.89 4.22 3.81
CA CYS A 192 8.17 3.97 4.46
C CYS A 192 8.40 2.51 4.85
N THR A 193 7.35 1.71 5.05
CA THR A 193 7.48 0.35 5.60
C THR A 193 7.15 -0.75 4.60
N HIS A 194 6.13 -0.57 3.79
CA HIS A 194 5.60 -1.59 2.88
C HIS A 194 6.60 -2.07 1.80
N PRO A 195 7.48 -1.22 1.21
CA PRO A 195 8.45 -1.71 0.24
C PRO A 195 9.37 -2.81 0.80
N ALA A 196 9.96 -2.58 1.98
CA ALA A 196 10.82 -3.56 2.63
C ALA A 196 10.05 -4.82 3.04
N MET A 197 8.86 -4.64 3.63
CA MET A 197 7.99 -5.75 4.05
C MET A 197 7.59 -6.63 2.87
N LEU A 198 7.16 -6.02 1.75
CA LEU A 198 6.79 -6.76 0.55
C LEU A 198 7.98 -7.54 -0.02
N ARG A 199 9.14 -6.91 -0.15
CA ARG A 199 10.33 -7.57 -0.67
C ARG A 199 10.76 -8.73 0.22
N LYS A 200 10.74 -8.54 1.55
CA LYS A 200 11.03 -9.60 2.51
C LYS A 200 10.06 -10.78 2.35
N LEU A 201 8.76 -10.51 2.30
CA LEU A 201 7.74 -11.55 2.08
C LEU A 201 7.98 -12.33 0.79
N CYS A 202 8.28 -11.63 -0.31
CA CYS A 202 8.56 -12.28 -1.59
C CYS A 202 9.80 -13.19 -1.51
N VAL A 203 10.87 -12.74 -0.83
CA VAL A 203 12.07 -13.56 -0.61
C VAL A 203 11.75 -14.82 0.20
N GLU A 204 11.01 -14.68 1.30
CA GLU A 204 10.59 -15.81 2.13
C GLU A 204 9.74 -16.82 1.35
N ARG A 205 8.81 -16.32 0.51
CA ARG A 205 7.98 -17.18 -0.34
C ARG A 205 8.79 -17.90 -1.40
N VAL A 206 9.71 -17.22 -2.08
CA VAL A 206 10.60 -17.81 -3.08
C VAL A 206 11.50 -18.88 -2.44
N MET A 207 12.08 -18.61 -1.27
CA MET A 207 12.86 -19.60 -0.53
C MET A 207 12.05 -20.86 -0.23
N LYS A 208 10.82 -20.69 0.23
CA LYS A 208 9.94 -21.80 0.60
C LYS A 208 9.43 -22.57 -0.62
N ASP A 209 8.87 -21.87 -1.59
CA ASP A 209 8.11 -22.51 -2.68
C ASP A 209 9.02 -23.00 -3.82
N LEU A 210 10.13 -22.29 -4.09
CA LEU A 210 11.12 -22.68 -5.09
C LEU A 210 12.36 -23.36 -4.50
N ARG A 211 12.40 -23.53 -3.16
CA ARG A 211 13.51 -24.18 -2.43
C ARG A 211 14.88 -23.56 -2.71
N MET A 212 14.91 -22.24 -2.87
CA MET A 212 16.14 -21.49 -3.11
C MET A 212 16.82 -21.09 -1.79
N GLU A 213 18.14 -21.01 -1.80
CA GLU A 213 18.87 -20.36 -0.70
C GLU A 213 18.61 -18.86 -0.69
N GLN A 214 18.80 -18.23 0.46
CA GLN A 214 18.48 -16.80 0.68
C GLN A 214 19.12 -15.87 -0.37
N LYS A 215 20.39 -16.09 -0.72
CA LYS A 215 21.09 -15.29 -1.73
C LYS A 215 20.47 -15.42 -3.11
N GLN A 216 20.12 -16.64 -3.49
CA GLN A 216 19.47 -16.92 -4.77
C GLN A 216 18.05 -16.35 -4.81
N ALA A 217 17.29 -16.50 -3.70
CA ALA A 217 15.94 -15.95 -3.59
C ALA A 217 15.94 -14.42 -3.67
N LYS A 218 16.90 -13.73 -3.03
CA LYS A 218 17.05 -12.28 -3.16
C LYS A 218 17.28 -11.87 -4.61
N ALA A 219 18.22 -12.51 -5.30
CA ALA A 219 18.53 -12.21 -6.71
C ALA A 219 17.30 -12.47 -7.62
N TYR A 220 16.58 -13.58 -7.37
CA TYR A 220 15.35 -13.90 -8.08
C TYR A 220 14.28 -12.81 -7.90
N VAL A 221 14.03 -12.38 -6.65
CA VAL A 221 13.05 -11.33 -6.35
C VAL A 221 13.46 -9.99 -6.97
N GLU A 222 14.74 -9.64 -6.92
CA GLU A 222 15.24 -8.40 -7.54
C GLU A 222 15.00 -8.37 -9.06
N GLN A 223 15.13 -9.50 -9.71
CA GLN A 223 14.86 -9.65 -11.14
C GLN A 223 13.37 -9.56 -11.46
N ASN A 224 12.50 -10.22 -10.68
CA ASN A 224 11.10 -10.46 -11.01
C ASN A 224 10.12 -9.50 -10.33
N LEU A 225 10.55 -8.70 -9.35
CA LEU A 225 9.74 -7.70 -8.65
C LEU A 225 10.33 -6.31 -8.83
N LYS A 226 9.52 -5.40 -9.35
CA LYS A 226 9.84 -3.97 -9.45
C LYS A 226 8.87 -3.16 -8.60
N ILE A 227 9.41 -2.36 -7.69
CA ILE A 227 8.63 -1.51 -6.79
C ILE A 227 8.91 -0.05 -7.12
N ALA A 228 7.86 0.70 -7.40
CA ALA A 228 7.88 2.15 -7.51
C ALA A 228 7.09 2.77 -6.35
N VAL A 229 7.61 3.83 -5.78
CA VAL A 229 6.91 4.64 -4.77
C VAL A 229 6.61 6.01 -5.37
N ILE A 230 5.36 6.45 -5.27
CA ILE A 230 4.93 7.80 -5.63
C ILE A 230 4.43 8.46 -4.35
N MET A 231 5.20 9.37 -3.82
CA MET A 231 4.86 10.17 -2.65
C MET A 231 4.40 11.56 -3.08
N THR A 232 3.19 11.93 -2.70
CA THR A 232 2.74 13.32 -2.88
C THR A 232 3.19 14.13 -1.67
N GLY A 233 3.86 15.24 -1.95
CA GLY A 233 4.35 16.16 -0.93
C GLY A 233 3.40 17.32 -0.69
N SER A 234 3.91 18.54 -0.74
CA SER A 234 3.18 19.79 -0.47
C SER A 234 2.18 20.21 -1.56
N ALA A 235 2.03 19.41 -2.61
CA ALA A 235 1.11 19.67 -3.71
C ALA A 235 -0.37 19.80 -3.27
N PHE A 236 -0.74 19.20 -2.14
CA PHE A 236 -2.07 19.32 -1.56
C PHE A 236 -2.07 20.36 -0.44
N ARG A 237 -2.64 21.52 -0.70
CA ARG A 237 -2.99 22.46 0.35
C ARG A 237 -4.30 22.03 0.96
N PHE A 238 -4.27 21.66 2.23
CA PHE A 238 -5.50 21.58 3.00
C PHE A 238 -6.06 23.00 3.16
N PRO A 239 -7.37 23.23 2.96
CA PRO A 239 -7.98 24.47 3.38
C PRO A 239 -7.56 24.73 4.84
N ALA A 240 -7.19 25.96 5.17
CA ALA A 240 -6.79 26.34 6.52
C ALA A 240 -7.86 25.83 7.50
N MET A 241 -7.62 24.73 8.15
CA MET A 241 -8.50 24.21 9.19
C MET A 241 -8.04 24.85 10.50
N ASN A 242 -8.74 25.90 10.92
CA ASN A 242 -8.73 26.46 12.25
C ASN A 242 -7.48 26.20 13.10
N GLY A 243 -6.38 26.96 12.87
CA GLY A 243 -5.20 26.97 13.72
C GLY A 243 -4.18 25.84 13.48
N LEU A 244 -4.39 24.96 12.52
CA LEU A 244 -3.41 23.98 12.07
C LEU A 244 -2.70 24.48 10.81
N ASP A 245 -1.92 25.56 10.94
CA ASP A 245 -0.81 25.82 10.01
C ASP A 245 0.23 24.74 10.21
N GLN A 246 -0.06 23.58 9.62
CA GLN A 246 0.89 22.49 9.64
C GLN A 246 2.00 22.83 8.67
N ASP A 247 3.22 22.79 9.15
CA ASP A 247 4.41 22.82 8.31
C ASP A 247 4.46 21.54 7.46
N VAL A 248 3.69 21.58 6.37
CA VAL A 248 3.58 20.47 5.41
C VAL A 248 4.95 20.12 4.83
N ALA A 249 5.77 21.11 4.54
CA ALA A 249 7.12 20.91 4.03
C ALA A 249 8.01 20.22 5.07
N GLY A 250 7.89 20.61 6.34
CA GLY A 250 8.60 19.96 7.45
C GLY A 250 8.15 18.51 7.66
N LEU A 251 6.87 18.22 7.52
CA LEU A 251 6.36 16.84 7.59
C LEU A 251 6.90 15.95 6.48
N VAL A 252 6.88 16.43 5.24
CA VAL A 252 7.44 15.71 4.08
C VAL A 252 8.95 15.52 4.24
N ALA A 253 9.68 16.58 4.60
CA ALA A 253 11.10 16.51 4.85
C ALA A 253 11.44 15.55 6.00
N GLY A 254 10.64 15.54 7.06
CA GLY A 254 10.76 14.58 8.17
C GLY A 254 10.55 13.14 7.72
N THR A 255 9.58 12.90 6.84
CA THR A 255 9.34 11.57 6.25
C THR A 255 10.53 11.11 5.43
N LEU A 256 11.05 11.97 4.55
CA LEU A 256 12.19 11.63 3.69
C LEU A 256 13.48 11.39 4.49
N ARG A 257 13.71 12.18 5.54
CA ARG A 257 14.88 11.99 6.43
C ARG A 257 14.85 10.67 7.21
N ASN A 258 13.64 10.23 7.56
CA ASN A 258 13.43 9.01 8.33
C ASN A 258 12.99 7.84 7.44
N PHE A 259 13.16 7.95 6.13
CA PHE A 259 12.86 6.84 5.22
C PHE A 259 13.85 5.70 5.50
N PRO A 260 13.38 4.51 5.90
CA PRO A 260 14.25 3.42 6.30
C PRO A 260 15.17 2.96 5.17
N GLU A 261 16.42 2.63 5.51
CA GLU A 261 17.42 2.19 4.53
C GLU A 261 16.98 0.92 3.79
N ASP A 262 16.42 -0.04 4.50
CA ASP A 262 15.91 -1.29 3.93
C ASP A 262 14.72 -1.06 2.97
N SER A 263 13.88 -0.07 3.25
CA SER A 263 12.83 0.36 2.31
C SER A 263 13.39 1.11 1.11
N ALA A 264 14.41 1.94 1.30
CA ALA A 264 15.09 2.61 0.19
C ALA A 264 15.76 1.61 -0.74
N GLU A 265 16.42 0.59 -0.20
CA GLU A 265 17.00 -0.52 -0.98
C GLU A 265 15.94 -1.38 -1.69
N ALA A 266 14.74 -1.49 -1.10
CA ALA A 266 13.65 -2.25 -1.69
C ALA A 266 13.00 -1.54 -2.89
N VAL A 267 13.12 -0.23 -3.01
CA VAL A 267 12.49 0.58 -4.06
C VAL A 267 13.37 0.68 -5.29
N ASN A 268 12.82 0.39 -6.46
CA ASN A 268 13.50 0.55 -7.73
C ASN A 268 13.38 1.98 -8.28
N LEU A 269 12.28 2.67 -7.93
CA LEU A 269 11.97 3.99 -8.44
C LEU A 269 11.17 4.79 -7.40
N PHE A 270 11.64 5.99 -7.10
CA PHE A 270 10.97 6.87 -6.16
C PHE A 270 10.65 8.21 -6.82
N TYR A 271 9.38 8.59 -6.80
CA TYR A 271 8.89 9.87 -7.27
C TYR A 271 8.32 10.68 -6.11
N LEU A 272 8.85 11.88 -5.93
CA LEU A 272 8.25 12.89 -5.06
C LEU A 272 7.50 13.89 -5.94
N LEU A 273 6.19 13.97 -5.76
CA LEU A 273 5.35 14.94 -6.44
C LEU A 273 5.18 16.17 -5.55
N GLU A 274 5.97 17.19 -5.83
CA GLU A 274 5.88 18.49 -5.20
C GLU A 274 5.21 19.50 -6.13
N HIS A 275 4.51 20.46 -5.53
CA HIS A 275 4.01 21.61 -6.28
C HIS A 275 5.15 22.60 -6.43
N ASP A 276 5.55 22.92 -7.66
CA ASP A 276 6.29 24.13 -7.93
C ASP A 276 5.50 25.30 -7.36
N GLN A 277 6.12 26.06 -6.47
CA GLN A 277 5.47 27.18 -5.80
C GLN A 277 4.93 28.14 -6.85
N CYS A 278 3.68 27.95 -7.24
CA CYS A 278 2.94 29.03 -7.84
C CYS A 278 2.79 30.09 -6.74
N PRO A 279 3.41 31.26 -6.87
CA PRO A 279 3.23 32.31 -5.87
C PRO A 279 1.75 32.59 -5.81
N VAL A 280 1.12 32.26 -4.68
CA VAL A 280 -0.24 32.71 -4.41
C VAL A 280 -0.13 34.22 -4.31
N GLN A 281 -0.52 34.93 -5.37
CA GLN A 281 -0.81 36.33 -5.26
C GLN A 281 -1.93 36.44 -4.23
N ALA A 282 -1.57 36.94 -3.05
CA ALA A 282 -2.55 37.40 -2.08
C ALA A 282 -3.34 38.52 -2.75
N THR A 283 -4.59 38.24 -3.11
CA THR A 283 -5.59 39.26 -3.42
C THR A 283 -6.33 39.61 -2.16
#